data_8026d02ae80300549a6b8f05cc022493
#
_entry.id   8026d02ae80300549a6b8f05cc022493
#
_cell.length_a   1.000
_cell.length_b   1.000
_cell.length_c   1.000
_cell.angle_alpha   90.00
_cell.angle_beta   90.00
_cell.angle_gamma   90.00
#
_symmetry.space_group_name_H-M   'P 1'
#
loop_
_entity.id
_entity.type
_entity.pdbx_description
1 polymer ?
#
loop_
_entity_poly.entity_id
_entity_poly.type
_entity_poly.pdbx_seq_one_letter_code
_entity_poly.pdbx_strand_id
1 'polypeptide(L)'
;NLRKKTELIEQMSAADITFISDSTTLAKGITATLKAKVDADLKNNKYTLSENLLSVNAVKARLNGWVQLAGDDINTDITLDCSGNNFKDILSLVPAFYTKDFANLTASGDVSLTAWVRGRMTKTAYPAFALDLKVANGSFKYADLPKSVTDIALRASVRNAGGSLDATTVEIPRFGASFGGQTFSATASVATPMSDLAFKASANGKINLGAIKEIYPLDKDMSLNGIITADVSAAGRMSQIEKQ
;
A
#
# COMPACT_ATOMS: atom_id res chain seq x y z
N ASN A 1 -12.00 4.81 -45.14
CA ASN A 1 -11.44 5.25 -43.84
C ASN A 1 -12.07 4.44 -42.73
N LEU A 2 -11.66 3.18 -42.56
CA LEU A 2 -12.05 2.35 -41.44
C LEU A 2 -11.23 2.79 -40.20
N ARG A 3 -11.85 3.53 -39.30
CA ARG A 3 -11.37 3.66 -37.92
C ARG A 3 -11.50 2.26 -37.27
N LYS A 4 -10.43 1.49 -37.28
CA LYS A 4 -10.41 0.23 -36.52
C LYS A 4 -10.28 0.58 -35.04
N LYS A 5 -11.38 0.91 -34.38
CA LYS A 5 -11.53 0.78 -32.95
C LYS A 5 -11.90 -0.67 -32.67
N THR A 6 -11.14 -1.33 -31.88
CA THR A 6 -11.42 -2.70 -31.45
C THR A 6 -11.61 -2.67 -29.94
N GLU A 7 -12.73 -3.18 -29.46
CA GLU A 7 -12.95 -3.42 -28.05
C GLU A 7 -12.35 -4.77 -27.68
N LEU A 8 -11.49 -4.79 -26.67
CA LEU A 8 -10.92 -6.00 -26.10
C LEU A 8 -11.47 -6.17 -24.68
N ILE A 9 -11.96 -7.37 -24.38
CA ILE A 9 -12.38 -7.75 -23.04
C ILE A 9 -11.46 -8.88 -22.58
N GLU A 10 -10.69 -8.63 -21.54
CA GLU A 10 -9.69 -9.55 -21.02
C GLU A 10 -9.86 -9.73 -19.50
N GLN A 11 -9.58 -10.93 -19.03
CA GLN A 11 -9.44 -11.20 -17.61
C GLN A 11 -8.09 -11.86 -17.36
N MET A 12 -7.27 -11.24 -16.53
CA MET A 12 -5.99 -11.77 -16.08
C MET A 12 -6.04 -12.02 -14.58
N SER A 13 -5.37 -13.07 -14.12
CA SER A 13 -5.19 -13.33 -12.70
C SER A 13 -3.78 -13.83 -12.43
N ALA A 14 -3.22 -13.40 -11.32
CA ALA A 14 -1.97 -13.91 -10.78
C ALA A 14 -2.17 -14.17 -9.28
N ALA A 15 -1.67 -15.29 -8.81
CA ALA A 15 -1.76 -15.67 -7.41
C ALA A 15 -0.35 -15.96 -6.87
N ASP A 16 -0.21 -15.93 -5.57
CA ASP A 16 1.04 -16.18 -4.84
C ASP A 16 2.22 -15.31 -5.30
N ILE A 17 1.92 -14.05 -5.62
CA ILE A 17 2.94 -13.08 -6.02
C ILE A 17 3.80 -12.76 -4.80
N THR A 18 5.12 -12.87 -4.98
CA THR A 18 6.11 -12.51 -3.97
C THR A 18 6.98 -11.38 -4.49
N PHE A 19 7.13 -10.33 -3.69
CA PHE A 19 8.04 -9.23 -3.97
C PHE A 19 9.28 -9.37 -3.09
N ILE A 20 10.45 -9.47 -3.74
CA ILE A 20 11.75 -9.56 -3.07
C ILE A 20 12.61 -8.39 -3.55
N SER A 21 13.25 -7.69 -2.62
CA SER A 21 14.29 -6.69 -2.92
C SER A 21 15.52 -6.99 -2.07
N ASP A 22 16.67 -7.10 -2.71
CA ASP A 22 17.97 -7.35 -2.07
C ASP A 22 17.95 -8.47 -1.01
N SER A 23 17.34 -9.61 -1.38
CA SER A 23 17.14 -10.78 -0.51
C SER A 23 16.11 -10.58 0.62
N THR A 24 15.44 -9.43 0.69
CA THR A 24 14.37 -9.17 1.65
C THR A 24 13.01 -9.39 1.00
N THR A 25 12.18 -10.25 1.57
CA THR A 25 10.79 -10.44 1.13
C THR A 25 9.95 -9.27 1.60
N LEU A 26 9.57 -8.39 0.69
CA LEU A 26 8.72 -7.22 0.97
C LEU A 26 7.25 -7.59 1.08
N ALA A 27 6.80 -8.56 0.27
CA ALA A 27 5.43 -9.08 0.31
C ALA A 27 5.40 -10.50 -0.27
N LYS A 28 4.50 -11.35 0.24
CA LYS A 28 4.34 -12.75 -0.17
C LYS A 28 2.86 -13.14 -0.16
N GLY A 29 2.45 -13.97 -1.11
CA GLY A 29 1.09 -14.51 -1.14
C GLY A 29 0.04 -13.51 -1.65
N ILE A 30 0.45 -12.52 -2.44
CA ILE A 30 -0.48 -11.54 -3.02
C ILE A 30 -1.23 -12.18 -4.18
N THR A 31 -2.55 -11.99 -4.21
CA THR A 31 -3.40 -12.33 -5.35
C THR A 31 -3.82 -11.05 -6.06
N ALA A 32 -3.64 -11.00 -7.38
CA ALA A 32 -4.09 -9.89 -8.20
C ALA A 32 -4.97 -10.39 -9.34
N THR A 33 -6.07 -9.70 -9.61
CA THR A 33 -6.92 -9.95 -10.78
C THR A 33 -7.21 -8.64 -11.49
N LEU A 34 -7.21 -8.66 -12.82
CA LEU A 34 -7.60 -7.54 -13.66
C LEU A 34 -8.69 -8.00 -14.61
N LYS A 35 -9.84 -7.34 -14.57
CA LYS A 35 -10.87 -7.40 -15.61
C LYS A 35 -10.78 -6.12 -16.41
N ALA A 36 -10.40 -6.24 -17.68
CA ALA A 36 -10.10 -5.11 -18.53
C ALA A 36 -11.10 -5.01 -19.70
N LYS A 37 -11.62 -3.79 -19.91
CA LYS A 37 -12.30 -3.37 -21.10
C LYS A 37 -11.48 -2.26 -21.75
N VAL A 38 -10.97 -2.49 -22.94
CA VAL A 38 -10.00 -1.61 -23.59
C VAL A 38 -10.49 -1.22 -24.96
N ASP A 39 -10.64 0.07 -25.23
CA ASP A 39 -10.82 0.63 -26.56
C ASP A 39 -9.45 0.86 -27.20
N ALA A 40 -9.12 0.09 -28.23
CA ALA A 40 -7.85 0.18 -28.93
C ALA A 40 -7.96 1.06 -30.18
N ASP A 41 -7.22 2.18 -30.20
CA ASP A 41 -6.92 2.95 -31.41
C ASP A 41 -5.58 2.48 -31.97
N LEU A 42 -5.62 1.49 -32.84
CA LEU A 42 -4.43 0.86 -33.42
C LEU A 42 -3.64 1.82 -34.34
N LYS A 43 -4.25 2.89 -34.85
CA LYS A 43 -3.56 3.88 -35.65
C LYS A 43 -2.61 4.73 -34.83
N ASN A 44 -3.02 5.09 -33.65
CA ASN A 44 -2.26 5.93 -32.73
C ASN A 44 -1.61 5.13 -31.61
N ASN A 45 -1.72 3.80 -31.63
CA ASN A 45 -1.27 2.89 -30.56
C ASN A 45 -1.75 3.32 -29.17
N LYS A 46 -3.01 3.83 -29.09
CA LYS A 46 -3.60 4.33 -27.86
C LYS A 46 -4.69 3.40 -27.37
N TYR A 47 -4.59 3.01 -26.13
CA TYR A 47 -5.48 2.08 -25.43
C TYR A 47 -6.18 2.82 -24.31
N THR A 48 -7.49 3.00 -24.43
CA THR A 48 -8.30 3.68 -23.43
C THR A 48 -8.94 2.65 -22.52
N LEU A 49 -8.74 2.84 -21.23
CA LEU A 49 -9.23 1.98 -20.16
C LEU A 49 -10.53 2.57 -19.61
N SER A 50 -11.62 1.85 -19.71
CA SER A 50 -12.91 2.23 -19.17
C SER A 50 -13.56 1.07 -18.44
N GLU A 51 -14.05 1.31 -17.23
CA GLU A 51 -14.73 0.30 -16.40
C GLU A 51 -13.86 -0.92 -16.03
N ASN A 52 -12.54 -0.74 -15.97
CA ASN A 52 -11.63 -1.80 -15.60
C ASN A 52 -11.61 -1.99 -14.07
N LEU A 53 -11.57 -3.25 -13.64
CA LEU A 53 -11.52 -3.61 -12.23
C LEU A 53 -10.21 -4.35 -11.92
N LEU A 54 -9.35 -3.71 -11.15
CA LEU A 54 -8.19 -4.33 -10.52
C LEU A 54 -8.57 -4.76 -9.12
N SER A 55 -8.22 -5.99 -8.75
CA SER A 55 -8.27 -6.42 -7.35
C SER A 55 -6.89 -6.88 -6.92
N VAL A 56 -6.48 -6.46 -5.73
CA VAL A 56 -5.24 -6.89 -5.07
C VAL A 56 -5.62 -7.35 -3.67
N ASN A 57 -5.53 -8.65 -3.43
CA ASN A 57 -6.14 -9.29 -2.27
C ASN A 57 -7.63 -8.91 -2.15
N ALA A 58 -8.07 -8.32 -1.05
CA ALA A 58 -9.45 -7.86 -0.88
C ALA A 58 -9.72 -6.46 -1.46
N VAL A 59 -8.67 -5.67 -1.74
CA VAL A 59 -8.82 -4.30 -2.27
C VAL A 59 -9.23 -4.32 -3.72
N LYS A 60 -10.25 -3.53 -4.05
CA LYS A 60 -10.77 -3.33 -5.40
C LYS A 60 -10.55 -1.89 -5.85
N ALA A 61 -10.06 -1.72 -7.06
CA ALA A 61 -9.84 -0.42 -7.68
C ALA A 61 -10.43 -0.40 -9.10
N ARG A 62 -11.14 0.69 -9.44
CA ARG A 62 -11.50 0.98 -10.83
C ARG A 62 -10.36 1.73 -11.48
N LEU A 63 -9.90 1.20 -12.63
CA LEU A 63 -8.90 1.87 -13.45
C LEU A 63 -9.59 2.64 -14.58
N ASN A 64 -9.26 3.91 -14.70
CA ASN A 64 -9.69 4.76 -15.80
C ASN A 64 -8.48 5.49 -16.36
N GLY A 65 -8.54 5.81 -17.66
CA GLY A 65 -7.48 6.56 -18.30
C GLY A 65 -7.04 5.95 -19.62
N TRP A 66 -5.77 6.10 -19.94
CA TRP A 66 -5.24 5.61 -21.22
C TRP A 66 -3.74 5.33 -21.12
N VAL A 67 -3.31 4.47 -22.04
CA VAL A 67 -1.90 4.17 -22.33
C VAL A 67 -1.68 4.35 -23.83
N GLN A 68 -0.57 4.96 -24.22
CA GLN A 68 -0.16 5.11 -25.61
C GLN A 68 1.28 4.66 -25.79
N LEU A 69 1.48 3.74 -26.72
CA LEU A 69 2.81 3.29 -27.12
C LEU A 69 3.39 4.27 -28.16
N ALA A 70 4.55 4.86 -27.86
CA ALA A 70 5.23 5.85 -28.69
C ALA A 70 6.66 5.37 -28.99
N GLY A 71 6.79 4.43 -29.92
CA GLY A 71 8.03 3.70 -30.17
C GLY A 71 8.38 2.82 -28.96
N ASP A 72 9.57 3.04 -28.37
CA ASP A 72 10.03 2.34 -27.15
C ASP A 72 9.45 2.95 -25.86
N ASP A 73 8.77 4.08 -25.95
CA ASP A 73 8.26 4.80 -24.78
C ASP A 73 6.76 4.59 -24.60
N ILE A 74 6.28 4.80 -23.37
CA ILE A 74 4.88 4.67 -23.00
C ILE A 74 4.41 5.99 -22.40
N ASN A 75 3.42 6.61 -23.00
CA ASN A 75 2.70 7.71 -22.39
C ASN A 75 1.48 7.16 -21.63
N THR A 76 1.21 7.68 -20.46
CA THR A 76 0.10 7.20 -19.63
C THR A 76 -0.57 8.33 -18.84
N ASP A 77 -1.87 8.19 -18.64
CA ASP A 77 -2.67 8.93 -17.67
C ASP A 77 -3.71 7.95 -17.13
N ILE A 78 -3.42 7.39 -15.97
CA ILE A 78 -4.24 6.38 -15.29
C ILE A 78 -4.60 6.89 -13.91
N THR A 79 -5.86 6.74 -13.54
CA THR A 79 -6.37 6.95 -12.19
C THR A 79 -6.95 5.65 -11.64
N LEU A 80 -6.74 5.43 -10.34
CA LEU A 80 -7.34 4.33 -9.59
C LEU A 80 -8.34 4.94 -8.60
N ASP A 81 -9.61 4.54 -8.76
CA ASP A 81 -10.67 4.82 -7.80
C ASP A 81 -10.88 3.57 -6.94
N CYS A 82 -10.51 3.67 -5.67
CA CYS A 82 -10.64 2.62 -4.67
C CYS A 82 -11.85 2.84 -3.75
N SER A 83 -12.82 3.63 -4.17
CA SER A 83 -14.06 3.84 -3.42
C SER A 83 -14.82 2.52 -3.22
N GLY A 84 -15.45 2.36 -2.07
CA GLY A 84 -16.19 1.15 -1.71
C GLY A 84 -15.36 0.05 -1.02
N ASN A 85 -14.05 0.26 -0.80
CA ASN A 85 -13.28 -0.57 0.11
C ASN A 85 -13.54 -0.15 1.56
N ASN A 86 -13.50 -1.12 2.45
CA ASN A 86 -13.53 -0.90 3.89
C ASN A 86 -12.14 -1.11 4.52
N PHE A 87 -12.03 -0.85 5.82
CA PHE A 87 -10.75 -0.96 6.50
C PHE A 87 -10.20 -2.40 6.51
N LYS A 88 -11.06 -3.42 6.57
CA LYS A 88 -10.65 -4.82 6.45
C LYS A 88 -9.98 -5.09 5.11
N ASP A 89 -10.52 -4.53 4.01
CA ASP A 89 -9.93 -4.72 2.69
C ASP A 89 -8.50 -4.14 2.64
N ILE A 90 -8.28 -2.96 3.23
CA ILE A 90 -6.94 -2.35 3.32
C ILE A 90 -5.99 -3.20 4.17
N LEU A 91 -6.44 -3.76 5.27
CA LEU A 91 -5.63 -4.66 6.10
C LEU A 91 -5.15 -5.89 5.32
N SER A 92 -5.89 -6.32 4.29
CA SER A 92 -5.47 -7.42 3.42
C SER A 92 -4.18 -7.16 2.64
N LEU A 93 -3.76 -5.89 2.52
CA LEU A 93 -2.49 -5.52 1.89
C LEU A 93 -1.29 -5.62 2.84
N VAL A 94 -1.55 -5.71 4.14
CA VAL A 94 -0.50 -5.78 5.16
C VAL A 94 -0.13 -7.24 5.40
N PRO A 95 1.13 -7.67 5.14
CA PRO A 95 1.54 -9.08 5.23
C PRO A 95 1.20 -9.76 6.56
N ALA A 96 1.36 -9.05 7.67
CA ALA A 96 1.06 -9.57 9.00
C ALA A 96 -0.42 -10.00 9.16
N PHE A 97 -1.35 -9.40 8.42
CA PHE A 97 -2.78 -9.70 8.54
C PHE A 97 -3.23 -10.79 7.56
N TYR A 98 -2.81 -10.74 6.29
CA TYR A 98 -3.33 -11.73 5.32
C TYR A 98 -2.70 -13.13 5.48
N THR A 99 -1.64 -13.28 6.26
CA THR A 99 -1.00 -14.57 6.57
C THR A 99 -1.50 -15.22 7.85
N LYS A 100 -2.32 -14.53 8.67
CA LYS A 100 -2.78 -14.98 10.00
C LYS A 100 -4.30 -14.84 10.12
N ASP A 101 -5.04 -15.91 9.77
CA ASP A 101 -6.48 -16.04 9.98
C ASP A 101 -7.32 -14.81 9.60
N PHE A 102 -6.97 -14.19 8.47
CA PHE A 102 -7.64 -12.97 7.99
C PHE A 102 -9.16 -13.12 7.87
N ALA A 103 -9.65 -14.34 7.60
CA ALA A 103 -11.09 -14.61 7.53
C ALA A 103 -11.79 -14.31 8.85
N ASN A 104 -11.15 -14.62 9.98
CA ASN A 104 -11.68 -14.43 11.33
C ASN A 104 -11.48 -13.01 11.88
N LEU A 105 -10.85 -12.13 11.10
CA LEU A 105 -10.67 -10.73 11.45
C LEU A 105 -11.96 -9.94 11.16
N THR A 106 -12.48 -9.24 12.15
CA THR A 106 -13.47 -8.17 11.96
C THR A 106 -12.76 -6.83 12.00
N ALA A 107 -13.13 -5.91 11.11
CA ALA A 107 -12.57 -4.56 11.09
C ALA A 107 -13.62 -3.56 10.64
N SER A 108 -13.53 -2.34 11.16
CA SER A 108 -14.37 -1.20 10.78
C SER A 108 -13.54 0.07 10.71
N GLY A 109 -14.03 1.09 10.06
CA GLY A 109 -13.38 2.39 9.91
C GLY A 109 -13.63 3.00 8.55
N ASP A 110 -13.49 4.32 8.48
CA ASP A 110 -13.63 5.11 7.25
C ASP A 110 -12.30 5.08 6.49
N VAL A 111 -12.36 4.70 5.22
CA VAL A 111 -11.19 4.59 4.35
C VAL A 111 -11.34 5.47 3.12
N SER A 112 -10.28 6.17 2.76
CA SER A 112 -10.11 6.82 1.47
C SER A 112 -8.76 6.42 0.89
N LEU A 113 -8.79 5.83 -0.30
CA LEU A 113 -7.59 5.44 -1.05
C LEU A 113 -7.74 5.95 -2.48
N THR A 114 -6.76 6.73 -2.93
CA THR A 114 -6.67 7.23 -4.31
C THR A 114 -5.26 7.07 -4.83
N ALA A 115 -5.14 6.80 -6.13
CA ALA A 115 -3.83 6.74 -6.78
C ALA A 115 -3.94 7.17 -8.24
N TRP A 116 -2.82 7.62 -8.81
CA TRP A 116 -2.71 7.95 -10.22
C TRP A 116 -1.27 7.78 -10.72
N VAL A 117 -1.14 7.57 -12.04
CA VAL A 117 0.14 7.55 -12.76
C VAL A 117 0.00 8.38 -14.01
N ARG A 118 0.88 9.36 -14.24
CA ARG A 118 0.80 10.30 -15.37
C ARG A 118 2.16 10.64 -15.92
N GLY A 119 2.26 10.68 -17.26
CA GLY A 119 3.46 11.11 -17.95
C GLY A 119 4.04 10.03 -18.85
N ARG A 120 5.31 10.17 -19.15
CA ARG A 120 6.03 9.32 -20.09
C ARG A 120 6.99 8.39 -19.35
N MET A 121 6.88 7.11 -19.62
CA MET A 121 7.86 6.10 -19.25
C MET A 121 8.81 5.89 -20.39
N THR A 122 10.11 5.97 -20.14
CA THR A 122 11.20 5.71 -21.08
C THR A 122 12.12 4.63 -20.51
N LYS A 123 13.21 4.31 -21.21
CA LYS A 123 14.23 3.38 -20.68
C LYS A 123 14.90 3.86 -19.40
N THR A 124 14.89 5.16 -19.14
CA THR A 124 15.64 5.78 -18.02
C THR A 124 14.78 6.66 -17.12
N ALA A 125 13.50 6.87 -17.45
CA ALA A 125 12.61 7.74 -16.69
C ALA A 125 11.24 7.11 -16.52
N TYR A 126 10.67 7.27 -15.33
CA TYR A 126 9.35 6.82 -14.93
C TYR A 126 8.35 7.97 -15.00
N PRO A 127 7.05 7.71 -15.25
CA PRO A 127 6.01 8.72 -15.13
C PRO A 127 5.85 9.16 -13.68
N ALA A 128 5.29 10.35 -13.47
CA ALA A 128 4.90 10.80 -12.14
C ALA A 128 3.78 9.91 -11.58
N PHE A 129 3.77 9.68 -10.27
CA PHE A 129 2.71 8.94 -9.61
C PHE A 129 2.45 9.43 -8.19
N ALA A 130 1.25 9.14 -7.73
CA ALA A 130 0.86 9.42 -6.37
C ALA A 130 -0.10 8.35 -5.83
N LEU A 131 -0.04 8.15 -4.50
CA LEU A 131 -1.00 7.38 -3.72
C LEU A 131 -1.29 8.13 -2.44
N ASP A 132 -2.57 8.22 -2.06
CA ASP A 132 -3.03 8.76 -0.79
C ASP A 132 -3.91 7.74 -0.09
N LEU A 133 -3.59 7.42 1.14
CA LEU A 133 -4.36 6.57 2.03
C LEU A 133 -4.73 7.35 3.30
N LYS A 134 -6.00 7.33 3.65
CA LYS A 134 -6.52 7.83 4.92
C LYS A 134 -7.40 6.77 5.56
N VAL A 135 -7.16 6.52 6.84
CA VAL A 135 -8.04 5.73 7.72
C VAL A 135 -8.45 6.62 8.89
N ALA A 136 -9.73 6.59 9.23
CA ALA A 136 -10.27 7.27 10.41
C ALA A 136 -11.21 6.32 11.15
N ASN A 137 -11.26 6.44 12.48
CA ASN A 137 -12.12 5.62 13.34
C ASN A 137 -11.92 4.11 13.12
N GLY A 138 -10.68 3.71 12.75
CA GLY A 138 -10.36 2.34 12.45
C GLY A 138 -10.35 1.48 13.72
N SER A 139 -10.84 0.25 13.58
CA SER A 139 -10.71 -0.78 14.61
C SER A 139 -10.61 -2.15 13.98
N PHE A 140 -9.93 -3.07 14.66
CA PHE A 140 -9.99 -4.48 14.30
C PHE A 140 -9.96 -5.39 15.51
N LYS A 141 -10.49 -6.59 15.34
CA LYS A 141 -10.51 -7.66 16.33
C LYS A 141 -10.48 -9.03 15.64
N TYR A 142 -9.64 -9.92 16.13
CA TYR A 142 -9.73 -11.35 15.82
C TYR A 142 -10.82 -12.00 16.68
N ALA A 143 -11.65 -12.88 16.08
CA ALA A 143 -12.79 -13.48 16.76
C ALA A 143 -12.41 -14.23 18.05
N ASP A 144 -11.29 -14.95 18.00
CA ASP A 144 -10.81 -15.79 19.09
C ASP A 144 -9.98 -15.04 20.15
N LEU A 145 -9.79 -13.71 19.95
CA LEU A 145 -9.01 -12.90 20.90
C LEU A 145 -9.90 -11.96 21.71
N PRO A 146 -9.59 -11.75 23.00
CA PRO A 146 -10.48 -11.02 23.90
C PRO A 146 -10.54 -9.52 23.64
N LYS A 147 -9.47 -8.93 23.08
CA LYS A 147 -9.37 -7.47 22.91
C LYS A 147 -9.30 -7.04 21.45
N SER A 148 -9.64 -5.79 21.20
CA SER A 148 -9.54 -5.12 19.92
C SER A 148 -8.47 -4.03 19.94
N VAL A 149 -8.00 -3.66 18.76
CA VAL A 149 -7.31 -2.39 18.53
C VAL A 149 -8.36 -1.39 18.04
N THR A 150 -8.37 -0.20 18.62
CA THR A 150 -9.35 0.88 18.33
C THR A 150 -8.65 2.19 18.02
N ASP A 151 -9.43 3.20 17.67
CA ASP A 151 -8.96 4.58 17.43
C ASP A 151 -7.86 4.65 16.37
N ILE A 152 -7.87 3.70 15.42
CA ILE A 152 -6.86 3.68 14.38
C ILE A 152 -7.11 4.87 13.46
N ALA A 153 -6.10 5.72 13.38
CA ALA A 153 -6.04 6.86 12.47
C ALA A 153 -4.73 6.79 11.69
N LEU A 154 -4.82 6.81 10.36
CA LEU A 154 -3.66 6.77 9.48
C LEU A 154 -3.82 7.82 8.39
N ARG A 155 -2.75 8.54 8.10
CA ARG A 155 -2.54 9.24 6.83
C ARG A 155 -1.21 8.78 6.27
N ALA A 156 -1.23 8.32 5.04
CA ALA A 156 -0.02 7.93 4.33
C ALA A 156 -0.09 8.44 2.89
N SER A 157 1.02 8.87 2.35
CA SER A 157 1.12 9.26 0.96
C SER A 157 2.43 8.81 0.34
N VAL A 158 2.36 8.46 -0.93
CA VAL A 158 3.52 8.19 -1.77
C VAL A 158 3.49 9.17 -2.92
N ARG A 159 4.61 9.78 -3.26
CA ARG A 159 4.74 10.75 -4.35
C ARG A 159 6.02 10.49 -5.13
N ASN A 160 5.91 10.63 -6.44
CA ASN A 160 7.06 10.74 -7.33
C ASN A 160 6.72 11.75 -8.42
N ALA A 161 7.56 12.74 -8.61
CA ALA A 161 7.35 13.80 -9.59
C ALA A 161 7.67 13.35 -11.04
N GLY A 162 8.07 12.10 -11.23
CA GLY A 162 8.55 11.56 -12.49
C GLY A 162 10.09 11.57 -12.59
N GLY A 163 10.61 10.88 -13.59
CA GLY A 163 12.05 10.71 -13.81
C GLY A 163 12.58 9.50 -13.07
N SER A 164 13.31 9.68 -12.00
CA SER A 164 13.92 8.59 -11.24
C SER A 164 12.95 8.04 -10.17
N LEU A 165 13.00 6.73 -9.93
CA LEU A 165 12.34 6.13 -8.74
C LEU A 165 12.94 6.64 -7.43
N ASP A 166 14.17 7.12 -7.46
CA ASP A 166 14.81 7.74 -6.29
C ASP A 166 14.19 9.09 -5.88
N ALA A 167 13.41 9.72 -6.78
CA ALA A 167 12.59 10.89 -6.44
C ALA A 167 11.32 10.54 -5.66
N THR A 168 11.13 9.28 -5.29
CA THR A 168 9.97 8.85 -4.50
C THR A 168 10.12 9.31 -3.06
N THR A 169 9.01 9.86 -2.54
CA THR A 169 8.84 10.16 -1.12
C THR A 169 7.66 9.38 -0.55
N VAL A 170 7.80 8.92 0.68
CA VAL A 170 6.72 8.33 1.47
C VAL A 170 6.55 9.16 2.73
N GLU A 171 5.34 9.59 3.02
CA GLU A 171 5.01 10.37 4.19
C GLU A 171 3.90 9.69 4.98
N ILE A 172 4.11 9.54 6.29
CA ILE A 172 3.12 9.12 7.27
C ILE A 172 3.07 10.22 8.34
N PRO A 173 2.40 11.35 8.07
CA PRO A 173 2.34 12.47 9.02
C PRO A 173 1.51 12.14 10.26
N ARG A 174 0.72 11.07 10.20
CA ARG A 174 -0.08 10.63 11.34
C ARG A 174 -0.35 9.14 11.26
N PHE A 175 0.03 8.45 12.31
CA PHE A 175 -0.47 7.14 12.70
C PHE A 175 -0.86 7.21 14.17
N GLY A 176 -1.99 6.60 14.54
CA GLY A 176 -2.42 6.45 15.92
C GLY A 176 -3.24 5.18 16.08
N ALA A 177 -3.16 4.57 17.25
CA ALA A 177 -3.94 3.41 17.63
C ALA A 177 -4.05 3.29 19.15
N SER A 178 -5.11 2.66 19.64
CA SER A 178 -5.33 2.35 21.05
C SER A 178 -5.54 0.86 21.26
N PHE A 179 -4.87 0.27 22.24
CA PHE A 179 -5.11 -1.10 22.67
C PHE A 179 -4.71 -1.31 24.12
N GLY A 180 -5.41 -2.19 24.84
CA GLY A 180 -5.12 -2.47 26.25
C GLY A 180 -5.18 -1.24 27.16
N GLY A 181 -5.98 -0.22 26.81
CA GLY A 181 -6.08 1.04 27.55
C GLY A 181 -4.91 2.01 27.33
N GLN A 182 -4.03 1.72 26.40
CA GLN A 182 -2.87 2.55 26.05
C GLN A 182 -3.01 3.10 24.64
N THR A 183 -2.55 4.33 24.43
CA THR A 183 -2.50 4.97 23.10
C THR A 183 -1.07 5.00 22.59
N PHE A 184 -0.92 4.80 21.29
CA PHE A 184 0.33 4.88 20.57
C PHE A 184 0.17 5.77 19.35
N SER A 185 1.15 6.59 19.07
CA SER A 185 1.21 7.42 17.88
C SER A 185 2.59 7.38 17.23
N ALA A 186 2.64 7.55 15.92
CA ALA A 186 3.89 7.59 15.18
C ALA A 186 3.78 8.50 13.96
N THR A 187 4.92 8.97 13.49
CA THR A 187 5.11 9.62 12.19
C THR A 187 6.29 8.99 11.49
N ALA A 188 6.28 8.99 10.16
CA ALA A 188 7.43 8.55 9.39
C ALA A 188 7.52 9.30 8.07
N SER A 189 8.72 9.49 7.56
CA SER A 189 8.98 9.91 6.20
C SER A 189 10.20 9.20 5.63
N VAL A 190 10.15 8.93 4.32
CA VAL A 190 11.24 8.30 3.57
C VAL A 190 11.45 9.07 2.29
N ALA A 191 12.70 9.28 1.91
CA ALA A 191 13.11 9.86 0.63
C ALA A 191 14.33 9.11 0.08
N THR A 192 14.60 9.28 -1.19
CA THR A 192 15.73 8.66 -1.90
C THR A 192 15.84 7.13 -1.67
N PRO A 193 14.74 6.36 -1.92
CA PRO A 193 14.67 4.95 -1.50
C PRO A 193 15.59 4.01 -2.29
N MET A 194 16.08 4.43 -3.46
CA MET A 194 16.86 3.56 -4.35
C MET A 194 18.37 3.78 -4.23
N SER A 195 18.83 4.95 -3.78
CA SER A 195 20.25 5.28 -3.65
C SER A 195 20.74 5.19 -2.21
N ASP A 196 20.30 6.12 -1.39
CA ASP A 196 20.66 6.19 0.03
C ASP A 196 19.43 6.65 0.82
N LEU A 197 18.64 5.68 1.26
CA LEU A 197 17.38 5.90 1.91
C LEU A 197 17.53 6.86 3.09
N ALA A 198 16.94 8.04 2.96
CA ALA A 198 16.83 9.01 4.03
C ALA A 198 15.50 8.80 4.75
N PHE A 199 15.53 8.78 6.07
CA PHE A 199 14.34 8.59 6.88
C PHE A 199 14.26 9.58 8.03
N LYS A 200 13.02 9.85 8.45
CA LYS A 200 12.69 10.45 9.74
C LYS A 200 11.53 9.65 10.31
N ALA A 201 11.58 9.36 11.61
CA ALA A 201 10.50 8.68 12.30
C ALA A 201 10.39 9.20 13.73
N SER A 202 9.17 9.24 14.25
CA SER A 202 8.93 9.46 15.67
C SER A 202 7.88 8.49 16.17
N ALA A 203 7.97 8.13 17.43
CA ALA A 203 6.99 7.29 18.10
C ALA A 203 6.79 7.77 19.52
N ASN A 204 5.53 7.86 19.94
CA ASN A 204 5.15 8.22 21.30
C ASN A 204 4.02 7.31 21.79
N GLY A 205 4.11 6.88 23.04
CA GLY A 205 3.07 6.09 23.67
C GLY A 205 3.61 4.96 24.53
N LYS A 206 2.70 4.10 24.98
CA LYS A 206 3.02 2.90 25.77
C LYS A 206 2.46 1.67 25.08
N ILE A 207 3.25 0.62 25.05
CA ILE A 207 2.87 -0.67 24.50
C ILE A 207 3.10 -1.73 25.57
N ASN A 208 2.03 -2.36 26.04
CA ASN A 208 2.12 -3.54 26.87
C ASN A 208 2.32 -4.76 25.98
N LEU A 209 3.53 -5.30 25.95
CA LEU A 209 3.87 -6.46 25.12
C LEU A 209 3.04 -7.70 25.49
N GLY A 210 2.73 -7.88 26.79
CA GLY A 210 1.88 -8.97 27.24
C GLY A 210 0.44 -8.88 26.72
N ALA A 211 -0.05 -7.68 26.38
CA ALA A 211 -1.37 -7.48 25.79
C ALA A 211 -1.42 -7.78 24.29
N ILE A 212 -0.29 -7.89 23.60
CA ILE A 212 -0.25 -8.15 22.16
C ILE A 212 -0.93 -9.49 21.83
N LYS A 213 -0.70 -10.52 22.64
CA LYS A 213 -1.37 -11.83 22.48
C LYS A 213 -2.89 -11.78 22.60
N GLU A 214 -3.45 -10.71 23.17
CA GLU A 214 -4.87 -10.52 23.36
C GLU A 214 -5.55 -9.84 22.15
N ILE A 215 -4.72 -9.29 21.23
CA ILE A 215 -5.16 -8.53 20.06
C ILE A 215 -4.66 -9.08 18.72
N TYR A 216 -3.59 -9.90 18.74
CA TYR A 216 -2.97 -10.45 17.54
C TYR A 216 -2.56 -11.93 17.79
N PRO A 217 -2.86 -12.85 16.85
CA PRO A 217 -2.52 -14.27 17.00
C PRO A 217 -1.01 -14.47 16.82
N LEU A 218 -0.32 -14.62 17.94
CA LEU A 218 1.11 -14.95 17.97
C LEU A 218 1.32 -16.45 17.74
N ASP A 219 2.50 -16.81 17.24
CA ASP A 219 2.92 -18.21 17.19
C ASP A 219 3.01 -18.78 18.60
N LYS A 220 2.70 -20.09 18.76
CA LYS A 220 2.57 -20.74 20.09
C LYS A 220 3.82 -20.64 20.95
N ASP A 221 4.98 -20.59 20.30
CA ASP A 221 6.28 -20.53 20.97
C ASP A 221 6.75 -19.10 21.26
N MET A 222 5.95 -18.09 20.86
CA MET A 222 6.27 -16.68 21.08
C MET A 222 5.67 -16.18 22.39
N SER A 223 6.51 -15.69 23.29
CA SER A 223 6.12 -15.04 24.53
C SER A 223 6.64 -13.61 24.56
N LEU A 224 5.72 -12.65 24.70
CA LEU A 224 6.03 -11.24 24.83
C LEU A 224 5.59 -10.74 26.20
N ASN A 225 6.49 -10.11 26.96
CA ASN A 225 6.22 -9.57 28.28
C ASN A 225 6.92 -8.22 28.46
N GLY A 226 6.35 -7.38 29.33
CA GLY A 226 6.89 -6.06 29.66
C GLY A 226 6.11 -4.92 29.04
N ILE A 227 6.56 -3.71 29.33
CA ILE A 227 5.99 -2.46 28.82
C ILE A 227 7.09 -1.70 28.09
N ILE A 228 6.85 -1.35 26.84
CA ILE A 228 7.65 -0.39 26.10
C ILE A 228 7.01 0.98 26.29
N THR A 229 7.76 1.94 26.81
CA THR A 229 7.41 3.36 26.77
C THR A 229 8.26 4.01 25.69
N ALA A 230 7.62 4.56 24.67
CA ALA A 230 8.28 5.24 23.57
C ALA A 230 8.05 6.74 23.69
N ASP A 231 9.11 7.49 23.61
CA ASP A 231 9.15 8.93 23.31
C ASP A 231 10.46 9.13 22.55
N VAL A 232 10.44 8.72 21.30
CA VAL A 232 11.64 8.60 20.49
C VAL A 232 11.46 9.28 19.15
N SER A 233 12.56 9.85 18.65
CA SER A 233 12.67 10.30 17.27
C SER A 233 14.02 9.87 16.71
N ALA A 234 14.01 9.51 15.44
CA ALA A 234 15.21 9.15 14.70
C ALA A 234 15.17 9.78 13.31
N ALA A 235 16.32 10.21 12.83
CA ALA A 235 16.49 10.68 11.46
C ALA A 235 17.90 10.33 11.00
N GLY A 236 18.04 9.93 9.75
CA GLY A 236 19.34 9.54 9.22
C GLY A 236 19.25 9.05 7.79
N ARG A 237 20.36 8.49 7.34
CA ARG A 237 20.50 7.78 6.07
C ARG A 237 20.99 6.37 6.31
N MET A 238 20.58 5.42 5.45
CA MET A 238 21.00 4.01 5.60
C MET A 238 22.51 3.86 5.57
N SER A 239 23.21 4.60 4.68
CA SER A 239 24.68 4.61 4.61
C SER A 239 25.39 5.03 5.90
N GLN A 240 24.68 5.69 6.83
CA GLN A 240 25.23 6.10 8.13
C GLN A 240 25.06 5.02 9.19
N ILE A 241 24.08 4.14 9.02
CA ILE A 241 23.79 3.04 9.97
C ILE A 241 24.69 1.83 9.69
N GLU A 242 24.90 1.51 8.42
CA GLU A 242 25.71 0.35 8.00
C GLU A 242 27.23 0.50 8.27
N LYS A 243 27.68 1.69 8.65
CA LYS A 243 29.09 1.98 8.98
C LYS A 243 29.42 1.86 10.48
N GLN A 244 28.47 1.47 11.32
CA GLN A 244 28.68 1.17 12.72
C GLN A 244 28.68 -0.35 12.98
#